data_9b9062bacd18af93b56cf7268195e498
#
_entry.id   9b9062bacd18af93b56cf7268195e498
#
_cell.length_a   1.000
_cell.length_b   1.000
_cell.length_c   1.000
_cell.angle_alpha   90.00
_cell.angle_beta   90.00
_cell.angle_gamma   90.00
#
_symmetry.space_group_name_H-M   'P 1'
#
loop_
_entity.id
_entity.type
_entity.pdbx_description
1 polymer ?
#
loop_
_entity_poly.entity_id
_entity_poly.type
_entity_poly.pdbx_seq_one_letter_code
_entity_poly.pdbx_strand_id
1 'polypeptide(L)'
;MDETTIRKLIADHFAAAGKDELAAAEIFADDAVLEWPQSGERVRGKQQIVALHQASPVTIDFETRRTIGCGDLWVTETTIRYDGARPTSAVFIMEFKDGKVVRETDYFGEPFDPPQYRSQWIELMDDDER
;
A
#
# COMPACT_ATOMS: atom_id res chain seq x y z
N MET A 1 -3.47 5.85 20.80
CA MET A 1 -4.28 6.48 19.76
C MET A 1 -5.44 5.54 19.45
N ASP A 2 -6.64 6.07 19.29
CA ASP A 2 -7.79 5.21 19.06
C ASP A 2 -7.91 4.73 17.60
N GLU A 3 -8.76 3.77 17.40
CA GLU A 3 -8.98 3.15 16.11
C GLU A 3 -9.47 4.16 15.04
N THR A 4 -10.38 5.05 15.43
CA THR A 4 -10.93 6.06 14.51
C THR A 4 -9.83 6.98 13.99
N THR A 5 -8.94 7.40 14.87
CA THR A 5 -7.81 8.27 14.52
C THR A 5 -6.84 7.55 13.56
N ILE A 6 -6.51 6.30 13.86
CA ILE A 6 -5.61 5.52 13.00
C ILE A 6 -6.23 5.29 11.63
N ARG A 7 -7.51 4.94 11.56
CA ARG A 7 -8.20 4.75 10.28
C ARG A 7 -8.19 6.01 9.43
N LYS A 8 -8.35 7.17 10.07
CA LYS A 8 -8.28 8.45 9.35
C LYS A 8 -6.88 8.73 8.83
N LEU A 9 -5.84 8.49 9.64
CA LEU A 9 -4.46 8.67 9.19
C LEU A 9 -4.14 7.80 7.97
N ILE A 10 -4.58 6.55 7.99
CA ILE A 10 -4.36 5.62 6.88
C ILE A 10 -5.15 6.07 5.63
N ALA A 11 -6.40 6.47 5.80
CA ALA A 11 -7.23 6.95 4.69
C ALA A 11 -6.63 8.20 4.04
N ASP A 12 -6.16 9.15 4.85
CA ASP A 12 -5.52 10.37 4.35
C ASP A 12 -4.21 10.05 3.61
N HIS A 13 -3.45 9.08 4.13
CA HIS A 13 -2.23 8.62 3.48
C HIS A 13 -2.49 8.11 2.06
N PHE A 14 -3.43 7.18 1.90
CA PHE A 14 -3.73 6.63 0.58
C PHE A 14 -4.43 7.62 -0.35
N ALA A 15 -5.15 8.60 0.20
CA ALA A 15 -5.72 9.67 -0.61
C ALA A 15 -4.65 10.57 -1.23
N ALA A 16 -3.52 10.75 -0.54
CA ALA A 16 -2.41 11.58 -1.00
C ALA A 16 -1.38 10.78 -1.81
N ALA A 17 -1.24 9.48 -1.56
CA ALA A 17 -0.25 8.63 -2.22
C ALA A 17 -0.44 8.65 -3.75
N GLY A 18 0.67 8.82 -4.47
CA GLY A 18 0.65 8.95 -5.91
C GLY A 18 0.30 10.35 -6.43
N LYS A 19 -0.05 11.29 -5.54
CA LYS A 19 -0.46 12.66 -5.89
C LYS A 19 0.38 13.70 -5.19
N ASP A 20 0.52 13.59 -3.87
CA ASP A 20 1.29 14.49 -3.02
C ASP A 20 2.09 13.64 -2.03
N GLU A 21 3.33 13.32 -2.41
CA GLU A 21 4.16 12.40 -1.63
C GLU A 21 4.60 13.00 -0.29
N LEU A 22 4.74 14.30 -0.18
CA LEU A 22 5.04 14.94 1.08
C LEU A 22 3.88 14.80 2.06
N ALA A 23 2.65 15.03 1.59
CA ALA A 23 1.45 14.84 2.42
C ALA A 23 1.26 13.36 2.76
N ALA A 24 1.46 12.46 1.81
CA ALA A 24 1.35 11.02 2.06
C ALA A 24 2.33 10.56 3.14
N ALA A 25 3.53 11.15 3.18
CA ALA A 25 4.58 10.75 4.11
C ALA A 25 4.39 11.26 5.53
N GLU A 26 3.40 12.12 5.79
CA GLU A 26 3.16 12.63 7.14
C GLU A 26 2.82 11.53 8.15
N ILE A 27 2.32 10.39 7.68
CA ILE A 27 2.02 9.24 8.53
C ILE A 27 3.29 8.61 9.13
N PHE A 28 4.46 8.80 8.50
CA PHE A 28 5.69 8.13 8.89
C PHE A 28 6.45 8.86 10.00
N ALA A 29 7.04 8.08 10.92
CA ALA A 29 8.08 8.58 11.79
C ALA A 29 9.32 8.95 10.96
N ASP A 30 10.15 9.87 11.49
CA ASP A 30 11.35 10.33 10.76
C ASP A 30 12.30 9.18 10.42
N ASP A 31 12.40 8.19 11.29
CA ASP A 31 13.26 7.00 11.13
C ASP A 31 12.50 5.77 10.65
N ALA A 32 11.32 5.94 10.06
CA ALA A 32 10.51 4.83 9.57
C ALA A 32 11.27 3.97 8.56
N VAL A 33 10.94 2.69 8.53
CA VAL A 33 11.50 1.73 7.59
C VAL A 33 10.39 1.18 6.70
N LEU A 34 10.62 1.22 5.39
CA LEU A 34 9.75 0.63 4.39
C LEU A 34 10.45 -0.61 3.82
N GLU A 35 9.76 -1.74 3.81
CA GLU A 35 10.31 -3.00 3.33
C GLU A 35 9.46 -3.62 2.24
N TRP A 36 10.13 -4.10 1.19
CA TRP A 36 9.52 -4.84 0.09
C TRP A 36 10.17 -6.22 -0.01
N PRO A 37 9.64 -7.21 0.74
CA PRO A 37 10.28 -8.54 0.81
C PRO A 37 10.39 -9.26 -0.53
N GLN A 38 9.45 -9.02 -1.46
CA GLN A 38 9.46 -9.71 -2.75
C GLN A 38 10.71 -9.39 -3.58
N SER A 39 11.18 -8.14 -3.55
CA SER A 39 12.40 -7.71 -4.22
C SER A 39 13.61 -7.72 -3.29
N GLY A 40 13.38 -7.83 -1.98
CA GLY A 40 14.43 -7.78 -0.97
C GLY A 40 14.92 -6.38 -0.68
N GLU A 41 14.14 -5.35 -0.99
CA GLU A 41 14.52 -3.96 -0.80
C GLU A 41 14.06 -3.40 0.54
N ARG A 42 14.85 -2.49 1.07
CA ARG A 42 14.51 -1.73 2.28
C ARG A 42 14.87 -0.27 2.08
N VAL A 43 13.97 0.61 2.50
CA VAL A 43 14.20 2.07 2.48
C VAL A 43 14.19 2.55 3.93
N ARG A 44 15.24 3.26 4.34
CA ARG A 44 15.37 3.78 5.70
C ARG A 44 15.17 5.28 5.73
N GLY A 45 14.21 5.71 6.57
CA GLY A 45 13.97 7.11 6.84
C GLY A 45 12.91 7.73 5.95
N LYS A 46 12.10 8.60 6.56
CA LYS A 46 11.01 9.31 5.90
C LYS A 46 11.47 10.08 4.66
N GLN A 47 12.64 10.74 4.75
CA GLN A 47 13.16 11.53 3.62
C GLN A 47 13.44 10.63 2.41
N GLN A 48 14.00 9.45 2.63
CA GLN A 48 14.29 8.50 1.55
C GLN A 48 13.00 7.92 0.97
N ILE A 49 12.01 7.66 1.80
CA ILE A 49 10.70 7.17 1.35
C ILE A 49 10.05 8.21 0.43
N VAL A 50 10.07 9.48 0.81
CA VAL A 50 9.54 10.57 -0.03
C VAL A 50 10.28 10.64 -1.35
N ALA A 51 11.62 10.67 -1.30
CA ALA A 51 12.45 10.79 -2.50
C ALA A 51 12.19 9.64 -3.49
N LEU A 52 12.09 8.42 -2.98
CA LEU A 52 11.82 7.24 -3.79
C LEU A 52 10.46 7.34 -4.49
N HIS A 53 9.42 7.72 -3.76
CA HIS A 53 8.08 7.84 -4.34
C HIS A 53 7.99 8.99 -5.34
N GLN A 54 8.67 10.12 -5.07
CA GLN A 54 8.73 11.23 -6.02
C GLN A 54 9.48 10.87 -7.30
N ALA A 55 10.37 9.90 -7.25
CA ALA A 55 11.15 9.46 -8.40
C ALA A 55 10.36 8.52 -9.34
N SER A 56 9.18 8.07 -8.95
CA SER A 56 8.37 7.17 -9.78
C SER A 56 8.05 7.82 -11.13
N PRO A 57 8.37 7.14 -12.24
CA PRO A 57 8.11 7.70 -13.58
C PRO A 57 6.68 7.48 -14.08
N VAL A 58 5.84 6.78 -13.29
CA VAL A 58 4.50 6.39 -13.69
C VAL A 58 3.44 7.02 -12.80
N THR A 59 2.25 7.22 -13.34
CA THR A 59 1.08 7.65 -12.55
C THR A 59 0.55 6.44 -11.78
N ILE A 60 0.36 6.62 -10.48
CA ILE A 60 -0.11 5.55 -9.58
C ILE A 60 -1.45 5.96 -8.98
N ASP A 61 -2.47 5.13 -9.20
CA ASP A 61 -3.78 5.30 -8.59
C ASP A 61 -4.02 4.18 -7.58
N PHE A 62 -4.37 4.56 -6.35
CA PHE A 62 -4.68 3.63 -5.26
C PHE A 62 -6.18 3.60 -5.01
N GLU A 63 -6.74 2.40 -4.89
CA GLU A 63 -8.10 2.21 -4.45
C GLU A 63 -8.08 1.30 -3.21
N THR A 64 -8.46 1.85 -2.06
CA THR A 64 -8.51 1.08 -0.81
C THR A 64 -9.68 0.12 -0.86
N ARG A 65 -9.41 -1.17 -0.62
CA ARG A 65 -10.44 -2.21 -0.52
C ARG A 65 -10.94 -2.32 0.91
N ARG A 66 -10.02 -2.41 1.87
CA ARG A 66 -10.34 -2.46 3.31
C ARG A 66 -9.12 -2.18 4.14
N THR A 67 -9.36 -1.72 5.36
CA THR A 67 -8.34 -1.52 6.37
C THR A 67 -8.77 -2.26 7.64
N ILE A 68 -7.91 -3.13 8.15
CA ILE A 68 -8.17 -3.97 9.30
C ILE A 68 -6.99 -3.90 10.26
N GLY A 69 -7.25 -3.86 11.55
CA GLY A 69 -6.20 -3.89 12.54
C GLY A 69 -6.71 -3.69 13.95
N CYS A 70 -5.78 -3.76 14.89
CA CYS A 70 -6.04 -3.38 16.27
C CYS A 70 -4.70 -3.03 16.92
N GLY A 71 -4.75 -2.17 17.95
CA GLY A 71 -3.53 -1.70 18.59
C GLY A 71 -2.60 -1.02 17.60
N ASP A 72 -1.36 -1.49 17.53
CA ASP A 72 -0.32 -0.86 16.73
C ASP A 72 -0.12 -1.50 15.35
N LEU A 73 -0.87 -2.56 15.02
CA LEU A 73 -0.70 -3.29 13.75
C LEU A 73 -1.95 -3.14 12.88
N TRP A 74 -1.74 -2.60 11.69
CA TRP A 74 -2.81 -2.33 10.75
C TRP A 74 -2.46 -2.79 9.34
N VAL A 75 -3.44 -3.36 8.65
CA VAL A 75 -3.29 -3.90 7.30
C VAL A 75 -4.30 -3.21 6.39
N THR A 76 -3.81 -2.67 5.26
CA THR A 76 -4.67 -2.09 4.23
C THR A 76 -4.49 -2.88 2.94
N GLU A 77 -5.61 -3.36 2.41
CA GLU A 77 -5.66 -4.04 1.12
C GLU A 77 -6.07 -3.03 0.07
N THR A 78 -5.30 -2.92 -1.01
CA THR A 78 -5.55 -1.95 -2.06
C THR A 78 -5.51 -2.60 -3.44
N THR A 79 -6.12 -1.90 -4.39
CA THR A 79 -5.91 -2.14 -5.81
C THR A 79 -5.13 -0.96 -6.36
N ILE A 80 -4.05 -1.23 -7.06
CA ILE A 80 -3.18 -0.20 -7.65
C ILE A 80 -3.26 -0.30 -9.17
N ARG A 81 -3.37 0.85 -9.83
CA ARG A 81 -3.24 0.94 -11.29
C ARG A 81 -2.08 1.85 -11.62
N TYR A 82 -1.13 1.31 -12.39
CA TYR A 82 0.04 2.04 -12.89
C TYR A 82 -0.27 2.51 -14.31
N ASP A 83 -0.35 3.83 -14.52
CA ASP A 83 -0.70 4.43 -15.82
C ASP A 83 -2.01 3.86 -16.40
N GLY A 84 -2.98 3.56 -15.52
CA GLY A 84 -4.27 3.00 -15.95
C GLY A 84 -4.24 1.55 -16.40
N ALA A 85 -3.14 0.84 -16.15
CA ALA A 85 -2.99 -0.58 -16.52
C ALA A 85 -3.92 -1.51 -15.71
N ARG A 86 -3.83 -2.82 -15.99
CA ARG A 86 -4.56 -3.85 -15.24
C ARG A 86 -4.25 -3.73 -13.74
N PRO A 87 -5.22 -4.08 -12.88
CA PRO A 87 -5.06 -3.88 -11.44
C PRO A 87 -3.96 -4.77 -10.85
N THR A 88 -3.11 -4.16 -10.01
CA THR A 88 -2.17 -4.85 -9.14
C THR A 88 -2.80 -4.90 -7.76
N SER A 89 -2.86 -6.08 -7.16
CA SER A 89 -3.36 -6.25 -5.79
C SER A 89 -2.22 -6.04 -4.81
N ALA A 90 -2.43 -5.24 -3.79
CA ALA A 90 -1.36 -4.94 -2.83
C ALA A 90 -1.87 -4.98 -1.40
N VAL A 91 -0.96 -5.33 -0.49
CA VAL A 91 -1.21 -5.36 0.95
C VAL A 91 -0.11 -4.54 1.61
N PHE A 92 -0.53 -3.56 2.41
CA PHE A 92 0.35 -2.68 3.17
C PHE A 92 0.16 -2.97 4.65
N ILE A 93 1.23 -3.42 5.30
CA ILE A 93 1.22 -3.76 6.73
C ILE A 93 1.96 -2.66 7.46
N MET A 94 1.25 -1.91 8.30
CA MET A 94 1.80 -0.77 9.04
C MET A 94 1.88 -1.05 10.52
N GLU A 95 3.05 -0.78 11.09
CA GLU A 95 3.29 -0.86 12.53
C GLU A 95 3.46 0.56 13.07
N PHE A 96 2.60 0.91 14.03
CA PHE A 96 2.57 2.26 14.63
C PHE A 96 3.30 2.28 15.97
N LYS A 97 3.90 3.43 16.27
CA LYS A 97 4.41 3.76 17.59
C LYS A 97 4.27 5.26 17.78
N ASP A 98 3.71 5.67 18.93
CA ASP A 98 3.51 7.08 19.26
C ASP A 98 2.84 7.88 18.16
N GLY A 99 1.84 7.27 17.53
CA GLY A 99 1.02 7.94 16.51
C GLY A 99 1.61 8.01 15.12
N LYS A 100 2.74 7.35 14.87
CA LYS A 100 3.40 7.34 13.57
C LYS A 100 3.74 5.92 13.14
N VAL A 101 3.78 5.69 11.84
CA VAL A 101 4.25 4.42 11.29
C VAL A 101 5.76 4.35 11.43
N VAL A 102 6.24 3.33 12.10
CA VAL A 102 7.69 3.08 12.27
C VAL A 102 8.19 2.01 11.32
N ARG A 103 7.31 1.14 10.84
CA ARG A 103 7.62 0.11 9.84
C ARG A 103 6.42 -0.13 8.95
N GLU A 104 6.67 -0.19 7.66
CA GLU A 104 5.67 -0.61 6.69
C GLU A 104 6.26 -1.75 5.86
N THR A 105 5.49 -2.81 5.69
CA THR A 105 5.86 -3.95 4.86
C THR A 105 4.82 -4.10 3.77
N ASP A 106 5.24 -4.08 2.51
CA ASP A 106 4.33 -4.14 1.37
C ASP A 106 4.55 -5.38 0.53
N TYR A 107 3.44 -5.96 0.06
CA TYR A 107 3.43 -7.06 -0.89
C TYR A 107 2.58 -6.67 -2.09
N PHE A 108 3.09 -6.98 -3.29
CA PHE A 108 2.43 -6.61 -4.54
C PHE A 108 2.16 -7.87 -5.36
N GLY A 109 0.91 -8.03 -5.80
CA GLY A 109 0.52 -9.13 -6.67
C GLY A 109 0.16 -8.59 -8.05
N GLU A 110 1.07 -8.70 -9.00
CA GLU A 110 0.81 -8.30 -10.38
C GLU A 110 -0.24 -9.21 -11.00
N PRO A 111 -1.13 -8.68 -11.88
CA PRO A 111 -2.13 -9.51 -12.54
C PRO A 111 -1.46 -10.53 -13.45
N PHE A 112 -2.02 -11.73 -13.49
CA PHE A 112 -1.57 -12.78 -14.40
C PHE A 112 -2.77 -13.60 -14.85
N ASP A 113 -2.62 -14.29 -16.00
CA ASP A 113 -3.69 -15.14 -16.51
C ASP A 113 -3.74 -16.43 -15.70
N PRO A 114 -4.96 -16.89 -15.32
CA PRO A 114 -5.08 -18.11 -14.52
C PRO A 114 -4.59 -19.33 -15.30
N PRO A 115 -3.89 -20.26 -14.62
CA PRO A 115 -3.49 -21.53 -15.26
C PRO A 115 -4.71 -22.32 -15.74
N GLN A 116 -4.60 -22.95 -16.90
CA GLN A 116 -5.73 -23.64 -17.51
C GLN A 116 -6.27 -24.80 -16.66
N TYR A 117 -5.44 -25.44 -15.83
CA TYR A 117 -5.90 -26.58 -15.04
C TYR A 117 -7.01 -26.23 -14.06
N ARG A 118 -7.18 -24.91 -13.70
CA ARG A 118 -8.22 -24.44 -12.77
C ARG A 118 -9.56 -24.17 -13.45
N SER A 119 -9.59 -24.08 -14.79
CA SER A 119 -10.69 -23.46 -15.55
C SER A 119 -12.06 -24.03 -15.25
N GLN A 120 -12.17 -25.33 -14.92
CA GLN A 120 -13.45 -25.96 -14.66
C GLN A 120 -14.06 -25.60 -13.30
N TRP A 121 -13.27 -25.05 -12.37
CA TRP A 121 -13.74 -24.74 -11.01
C TRP A 121 -13.78 -23.26 -10.68
N ILE A 122 -13.36 -22.40 -11.60
CA ILE A 122 -13.29 -20.97 -11.34
C ILE A 122 -14.25 -20.20 -12.25
N GLU A 123 -14.57 -18.98 -11.84
CA GLU A 123 -15.08 -17.94 -12.70
C GLU A 123 -14.13 -16.77 -12.61
N LEU A 124 -14.07 -15.94 -13.64
CA LEU A 124 -13.18 -14.77 -13.64
C LEU A 124 -13.87 -13.62 -12.94
N MET A 125 -13.11 -12.93 -12.08
CA MET A 125 -13.55 -11.66 -11.48
C MET A 125 -13.42 -10.56 -12.54
N ASP A 126 -14.35 -9.60 -12.52
CA ASP A 126 -14.19 -8.38 -13.30
C ASP A 126 -13.09 -7.50 -12.67
N ASP A 127 -12.46 -6.65 -13.48
CA ASP A 127 -11.41 -5.74 -12.98
C ASP A 127 -11.91 -4.85 -11.83
N ASP A 128 -13.20 -4.50 -11.82
CA ASP A 128 -13.79 -3.69 -10.75
C ASP A 128 -13.92 -4.45 -9.43
N GLU A 129 -13.89 -5.78 -9.46
CA GLU A 129 -14.04 -6.63 -8.27
C GLU A 129 -12.72 -6.95 -7.58
N ARG A 130 -11.61 -6.66 -8.21
CA ARG A 130 -10.29 -7.04 -7.69
C ARG A 130 -9.40 -5.85 -7.34
#